data_7641600eec0f9b036d3d5e5b700bc253
#
_entry.id   7641600eec0f9b036d3d5e5b700bc253
#
_cell.length_a   1.000
_cell.length_b   1.000
_cell.length_c   1.000
_cell.angle_alpha   90.00
_cell.angle_beta   90.00
_cell.angle_gamma   90.00
#
_symmetry.space_group_name_H-M   'P 1'
#
loop_
_entity.id
_entity.type
_entity.pdbx_description
1 polymer ?
#
loop_
_entity_poly.entity_id
_entity_poly.type
_entity_poly.pdbx_seq_one_letter_code
_entity_poly.pdbx_strand_id
1 'polypeptide(L)'
;MDESGSFDSSTYPSRFYIISFVFHDQADDLSANIAELEEQLSSLGLPGACIHTGPLIRREENFRSADVHLRRQLFFRLLAFALHAPIVHHEFSIDKRYHSSPQSMFSSLTLQIQEFLSSNASRFAAYDTVKIYYDNGQPQVKSLLKAAFTDPRVTFPADVTPARYRLFQVADLACTVELLVLKKREVIPFTKSEGLFFPSLRDLKKNVVRPLSRNRI
;
A
#
# COMPACT_ATOMS: atom_id res chain seq x y z
N MET A 1 -1.93 -3.89 -6.25
CA MET A 1 -2.58 -2.86 -5.41
C MET A 1 -3.08 -3.47 -4.11
N ASP A 2 -3.25 -2.67 -3.10
CA ASP A 2 -3.78 -3.07 -1.80
C ASP A 2 -4.64 -1.95 -1.21
N GLU A 3 -5.43 -2.24 -0.18
CA GLU A 3 -6.29 -1.27 0.49
C GLU A 3 -6.15 -1.31 2.02
N SER A 4 -6.50 -0.21 2.67
CA SER A 4 -6.54 -0.08 4.13
C SER A 4 -7.85 0.52 4.60
N GLY A 5 -8.46 -0.12 5.58
CA GLY A 5 -9.77 0.23 6.11
C GLY A 5 -10.90 -0.63 5.55
N SER A 6 -12.12 -0.45 6.05
CA SER A 6 -13.33 -1.10 5.57
C SER A 6 -14.09 -0.21 4.60
N PHE A 7 -14.64 -0.80 3.53
CA PHE A 7 -15.43 -0.08 2.53
C PHE A 7 -16.87 0.14 3.02
N ASP A 8 -16.99 0.91 4.08
CA ASP A 8 -18.26 1.36 4.68
C ASP A 8 -18.16 2.82 5.11
N SER A 9 -19.28 3.45 5.38
CA SER A 9 -19.34 4.85 5.80
C SER A 9 -19.03 5.08 7.29
N SER A 10 -18.79 4.02 8.07
CA SER A 10 -18.41 4.14 9.47
C SER A 10 -17.00 4.72 9.61
N THR A 11 -16.84 5.69 10.47
CA THR A 11 -15.52 6.23 10.83
C THR A 11 -14.77 5.38 11.87
N TYR A 12 -15.39 4.30 12.35
CA TYR A 12 -14.81 3.33 13.28
C TYR A 12 -14.65 1.97 12.58
N PRO A 13 -13.56 1.24 12.76
CA PRO A 13 -12.33 1.61 13.51
C PRO A 13 -11.39 2.56 12.78
N SER A 14 -11.60 2.82 11.49
CA SER A 14 -10.76 3.73 10.71
C SER A 14 -11.57 4.83 10.05
N ARG A 15 -11.19 6.09 10.30
CA ARG A 15 -11.74 7.27 9.65
C ARG A 15 -11.41 7.33 8.16
N PHE A 16 -10.27 6.78 7.77
CA PHE A 16 -9.81 6.84 6.39
C PHE A 16 -9.98 5.50 5.70
N TYR A 17 -10.29 5.57 4.41
CA TYR A 17 -10.17 4.47 3.49
C TYR A 17 -9.10 4.83 2.44
N ILE A 18 -8.15 3.94 2.22
CA ILE A 18 -6.98 4.20 1.38
C ILE A 18 -6.82 3.05 0.41
N ILE A 19 -6.53 3.37 -0.85
CA ILE A 19 -6.11 2.40 -1.87
C ILE A 19 -4.72 2.81 -2.35
N SER A 20 -3.78 1.88 -2.39
CA SER A 20 -2.45 2.08 -2.95
C SER A 20 -2.25 1.27 -4.21
N PHE A 21 -1.76 1.93 -5.25
CA PHE A 21 -1.26 1.29 -6.46
C PHE A 21 0.27 1.35 -6.47
N VAL A 22 0.89 0.20 -6.72
CA VAL A 22 2.31 0.09 -7.05
C VAL A 22 2.40 -0.27 -8.53
N PHE A 23 3.10 0.56 -9.29
CA PHE A 23 3.29 0.39 -10.73
C PHE A 23 4.69 -0.12 -10.99
N HIS A 24 4.78 -1.12 -11.86
CA HIS A 24 6.02 -1.75 -12.26
C HIS A 24 5.94 -2.06 -13.77
N ASP A 25 6.95 -1.64 -14.51
CA ASP A 25 7.12 -2.08 -15.88
C ASP A 25 7.66 -3.51 -15.88
N GLN A 26 6.94 -4.44 -16.54
CA GLN A 26 7.36 -5.84 -16.56
C GLN A 26 8.64 -6.09 -17.40
N ALA A 27 9.10 -5.09 -18.16
CA ALA A 27 10.41 -5.12 -18.79
C ALA A 27 11.56 -4.87 -17.80
N ASP A 28 11.29 -4.24 -16.67
CA ASP A 28 12.28 -4.03 -15.61
C ASP A 28 12.40 -5.29 -14.74
N ASP A 29 13.62 -5.78 -14.56
CA ASP A 29 13.85 -6.99 -13.74
C ASP A 29 13.90 -6.66 -12.25
N LEU A 30 13.05 -7.35 -11.48
CA LEU A 30 12.99 -7.28 -10.01
C LEU A 30 13.79 -8.40 -9.31
N SER A 31 14.35 -9.34 -10.05
CA SER A 31 14.92 -10.56 -9.48
C SER A 31 16.01 -10.26 -8.44
N ALA A 32 16.90 -9.33 -8.74
CA ALA A 32 17.99 -8.94 -7.84
C ALA A 32 17.44 -8.29 -6.55
N ASN A 33 16.46 -7.39 -6.66
CA ASN A 33 15.85 -6.73 -5.51
C ASN A 33 15.10 -7.74 -4.63
N ILE A 34 14.38 -8.68 -5.24
CA ILE A 34 13.67 -9.75 -4.51
C ILE A 34 14.67 -10.66 -3.80
N ALA A 35 15.74 -11.10 -4.50
CA ALA A 35 16.77 -11.96 -3.91
C ALA A 35 17.46 -11.29 -2.70
N GLU A 36 17.78 -10.00 -2.79
CA GLU A 36 18.34 -9.24 -1.67
C GLU A 36 17.38 -9.20 -0.47
N LEU A 37 16.08 -8.93 -0.70
CA LEU A 37 15.09 -8.95 0.37
C LEU A 37 15.00 -10.34 1.01
N GLU A 38 14.95 -11.41 0.22
CA GLU A 38 14.88 -12.80 0.71
C GLU A 38 16.11 -13.18 1.54
N GLU A 39 17.31 -12.79 1.12
CA GLU A 39 18.56 -12.99 1.87
C GLU A 39 18.49 -12.25 3.21
N GLN A 40 18.04 -11.00 3.20
CA GLN A 40 17.88 -10.20 4.42
C GLN A 40 16.84 -10.80 5.38
N LEU A 41 15.74 -11.34 4.88
CA LEU A 41 14.73 -12.02 5.71
C LEU A 41 15.30 -13.35 6.27
N SER A 42 16.03 -14.09 5.45
CA SER A 42 16.67 -15.33 5.86
C SER A 42 17.71 -15.10 6.96
N SER A 43 18.47 -14.00 6.90
CA SER A 43 19.43 -13.61 7.94
C SER A 43 18.77 -13.28 9.29
N LEU A 44 17.48 -12.92 9.27
CA LEU A 44 16.67 -12.74 10.48
C LEU A 44 15.99 -14.02 10.97
N GLY A 45 16.26 -15.17 10.33
CA GLY A 45 15.61 -16.44 10.62
C GLY A 45 14.17 -16.54 10.13
N LEU A 46 13.77 -15.70 9.17
CA LEU A 46 12.40 -15.59 8.66
C LEU A 46 12.35 -15.72 7.12
N PRO A 47 12.92 -16.80 6.53
CA PRO A 47 12.91 -16.98 5.09
C PRO A 47 11.48 -16.99 4.53
N GLY A 48 11.25 -16.29 3.44
CA GLY A 48 9.94 -16.22 2.80
C GLY A 48 8.86 -15.47 3.57
N ALA A 49 9.19 -14.79 4.69
CA ALA A 49 8.19 -14.09 5.49
C ALA A 49 7.39 -13.07 4.67
N CYS A 50 6.07 -13.12 4.79
CA CYS A 50 5.17 -12.11 4.26
C CYS A 50 5.06 -10.97 5.28
N ILE A 51 5.47 -9.77 4.88
CA ILE A 51 5.44 -8.59 5.76
C ILE A 51 4.12 -7.87 5.54
N HIS A 52 3.23 -7.95 6.52
CA HIS A 52 1.97 -7.21 6.58
C HIS A 52 2.17 -6.01 7.52
N THR A 53 2.31 -4.82 6.96
CA THR A 53 2.84 -3.63 7.66
C THR A 53 1.93 -3.14 8.79
N GLY A 54 0.62 -3.14 8.57
CA GLY A 54 -0.33 -2.74 9.59
C GLY A 54 -0.25 -3.62 10.84
N PRO A 55 -0.45 -4.95 10.75
CA PRO A 55 -0.24 -5.90 11.84
C PRO A 55 1.18 -5.87 12.44
N LEU A 56 2.22 -5.67 11.60
CA LEU A 56 3.59 -5.52 12.04
C LEU A 56 3.76 -4.36 13.04
N ILE A 57 3.20 -3.19 12.71
CA ILE A 57 3.25 -2.00 13.57
C ILE A 57 2.41 -2.19 14.82
N ARG A 58 1.20 -2.75 14.68
CA ARG A 58 0.25 -2.92 15.78
C ARG A 58 0.55 -4.12 16.68
N ARG A 59 1.50 -4.97 16.32
CA ARG A 59 1.85 -6.21 17.02
C ARG A 59 0.68 -7.21 17.02
N GLU A 60 0.14 -7.46 15.84
CA GLU A 60 -0.99 -8.36 15.59
C GLU A 60 -0.56 -9.56 14.75
N GLU A 61 -1.45 -10.52 14.55
CA GLU A 61 -1.26 -11.70 13.71
C GLU A 61 0.04 -12.44 14.02
N ASN A 62 0.85 -12.73 13.02
CA ASN A 62 2.13 -13.43 13.13
C ASN A 62 3.21 -12.63 13.90
N PHE A 63 2.95 -11.34 14.19
CA PHE A 63 3.90 -10.45 14.87
C PHE A 63 3.63 -10.28 16.37
N ARG A 64 2.65 -11.02 16.94
CA ARG A 64 2.28 -10.92 18.37
C ARG A 64 3.43 -11.19 19.33
N SER A 65 4.27 -12.20 19.03
CA SER A 65 5.43 -12.57 19.82
C SER A 65 6.70 -11.80 19.47
N ALA A 66 6.72 -11.12 18.32
CA ALA A 66 7.89 -10.39 17.87
C ALA A 66 8.11 -9.11 18.69
N ASP A 67 9.35 -8.89 19.13
CA ASP A 67 9.73 -7.65 19.78
C ASP A 67 9.71 -6.45 18.78
N VAL A 68 9.81 -5.25 19.30
CA VAL A 68 9.75 -4.03 18.48
C VAL A 68 10.98 -3.88 17.57
N HIS A 69 12.13 -4.42 17.99
CA HIS A 69 13.37 -4.34 17.22
C HIS A 69 13.28 -5.18 15.94
N LEU A 70 12.89 -6.46 16.08
CA LEU A 70 12.66 -7.36 14.94
C LEU A 70 11.60 -6.79 13.98
N ARG A 71 10.47 -6.28 14.51
CA ARG A 71 9.42 -5.70 13.70
C ARG A 71 9.90 -4.47 12.92
N ARG A 72 10.73 -3.61 13.52
CA ARG A 72 11.37 -2.48 12.83
C ARG A 72 12.36 -2.94 11.76
N GLN A 73 13.17 -3.97 12.03
CA GLN A 73 14.06 -4.54 11.03
C GLN A 73 13.26 -4.99 9.80
N LEU A 74 12.18 -5.76 9.97
CA LEU A 74 11.32 -6.21 8.87
C LEU A 74 10.73 -5.02 8.10
N PHE A 75 10.21 -4.02 8.80
CA PHE A 75 9.67 -2.80 8.19
C PHE A 75 10.71 -2.10 7.31
N PHE A 76 11.91 -1.86 7.84
CA PHE A 76 12.94 -1.14 7.11
C PHE A 76 13.56 -1.97 5.97
N ARG A 77 13.54 -3.31 6.04
CA ARG A 77 13.91 -4.17 4.90
C ARG A 77 12.91 -4.04 3.76
N LEU A 78 11.61 -4.08 4.06
CA LEU A 78 10.57 -3.86 3.07
C LEU A 78 10.62 -2.43 2.49
N LEU A 79 10.84 -1.44 3.33
CA LEU A 79 11.02 -0.05 2.87
C LEU A 79 12.24 0.08 1.96
N ALA A 80 13.38 -0.51 2.31
CA ALA A 80 14.57 -0.50 1.45
C ALA A 80 14.29 -1.16 0.10
N PHE A 81 13.64 -2.32 0.08
CA PHE A 81 13.17 -2.95 -1.16
C PHE A 81 12.31 -1.99 -2.00
N ALA A 82 11.31 -1.33 -1.39
CA ALA A 82 10.43 -0.40 -2.08
C ALA A 82 11.16 0.83 -2.65
N LEU A 83 12.26 1.25 -2.02
CA LEU A 83 13.05 2.40 -2.47
C LEU A 83 14.04 2.07 -3.60
N HIS A 84 14.53 0.83 -3.66
CA HIS A 84 15.54 0.42 -4.63
C HIS A 84 14.94 -0.33 -5.84
N ALA A 85 13.75 -0.90 -5.70
CA ALA A 85 13.06 -1.54 -6.81
C ALA A 85 12.63 -0.49 -7.87
N PRO A 86 12.66 -0.83 -9.17
CA PRO A 86 12.20 0.05 -10.26
C PRO A 86 10.67 0.14 -10.29
N ILE A 87 10.11 0.77 -9.28
CA ILE A 87 8.66 0.95 -9.09
C ILE A 87 8.33 2.39 -8.79
N VAL A 88 7.09 2.76 -9.08
CA VAL A 88 6.47 3.98 -8.57
C VAL A 88 5.13 3.64 -7.91
N HIS A 89 4.60 4.52 -7.09
CA HIS A 89 3.34 4.27 -6.38
C HIS A 89 2.46 5.51 -6.33
N HIS A 90 1.17 5.29 -6.07
CA HIS A 90 0.20 6.35 -5.82
C HIS A 90 -0.89 5.88 -4.85
N GLU A 91 -1.30 6.73 -3.93
CA GLU A 91 -2.35 6.46 -2.96
C GLU A 91 -3.55 7.38 -3.19
N PHE A 92 -4.74 6.77 -3.20
CA PHE A 92 -6.03 7.44 -3.15
C PHE A 92 -6.60 7.30 -1.75
N SER A 93 -7.09 8.39 -1.18
CA SER A 93 -7.64 8.36 0.16
C SER A 93 -8.97 9.07 0.27
N ILE A 94 -9.84 8.52 1.10
CA ILE A 94 -11.12 9.10 1.48
C ILE A 94 -11.14 9.33 2.98
N ASP A 95 -11.59 10.52 3.39
CA ASP A 95 -12.04 10.77 4.75
C ASP A 95 -13.54 10.47 4.84
N LYS A 96 -13.89 9.39 5.49
CA LYS A 96 -15.27 8.89 5.59
C LYS A 96 -16.26 9.90 6.21
N ARG A 97 -15.77 10.88 6.94
CA ARG A 97 -16.63 11.95 7.51
C ARG A 97 -17.36 12.76 6.44
N TYR A 98 -16.83 12.82 5.24
CA TYR A 98 -17.42 13.54 4.12
C TYR A 98 -18.27 12.67 3.19
N HIS A 99 -18.50 11.41 3.58
CA HIS A 99 -19.25 10.44 2.78
C HIS A 99 -20.36 9.79 3.59
N SER A 100 -21.59 10.05 3.21
CA SER A 100 -22.79 9.56 3.90
C SER A 100 -23.12 8.09 3.61
N SER A 101 -22.48 7.51 2.59
CA SER A 101 -22.77 6.14 2.16
C SER A 101 -21.56 5.49 1.46
N PRO A 102 -21.49 4.15 1.40
CA PRO A 102 -20.51 3.44 0.58
C PRO A 102 -20.59 3.85 -0.89
N GLN A 103 -21.77 4.19 -1.41
CA GLN A 103 -21.94 4.62 -2.79
C GLN A 103 -21.24 5.97 -3.06
N SER A 104 -21.31 6.92 -2.14
CA SER A 104 -20.60 8.20 -2.28
C SER A 104 -19.09 8.02 -2.21
N MET A 105 -18.60 7.08 -1.40
CA MET A 105 -17.18 6.70 -1.37
C MET A 105 -16.74 6.07 -2.70
N PHE A 106 -17.56 5.15 -3.23
CA PHE A 106 -17.32 4.50 -4.52
C PHE A 106 -17.18 5.54 -5.65
N SER A 107 -18.13 6.45 -5.77
CA SER A 107 -18.10 7.51 -6.80
C SER A 107 -16.88 8.41 -6.66
N SER A 108 -16.54 8.82 -5.44
CA SER A 108 -15.37 9.68 -5.18
C SER A 108 -14.06 8.98 -5.53
N LEU A 109 -13.87 7.72 -5.14
CA LEU A 109 -12.66 6.96 -5.49
C LEU A 109 -12.56 6.69 -7.00
N THR A 110 -13.68 6.34 -7.64
CA THR A 110 -13.70 6.13 -9.09
C THR A 110 -13.24 7.39 -9.80
N LEU A 111 -13.76 8.55 -9.40
CA LEU A 111 -13.38 9.83 -9.99
C LEU A 111 -11.90 10.16 -9.77
N GLN A 112 -11.39 10.01 -8.54
CA GLN A 112 -9.96 10.24 -8.24
C GLN A 112 -9.06 9.37 -9.11
N ILE A 113 -9.40 8.08 -9.27
CA ILE A 113 -8.61 7.15 -10.11
C ILE A 113 -8.69 7.57 -11.58
N GLN A 114 -9.87 7.94 -12.08
CA GLN A 114 -10.03 8.39 -13.47
C GLN A 114 -9.27 9.69 -13.75
N GLU A 115 -9.29 10.64 -12.84
CA GLU A 115 -8.50 11.88 -12.92
C GLU A 115 -7.00 11.59 -12.95
N PHE A 116 -6.54 10.68 -12.09
CA PHE A 116 -5.16 10.22 -12.09
C PHE A 116 -4.77 9.56 -13.42
N LEU A 117 -5.59 8.66 -13.93
CA LEU A 117 -5.36 7.98 -15.22
C LEU A 117 -5.31 9.00 -16.37
N SER A 118 -6.19 9.97 -16.37
CA SER A 118 -6.22 11.04 -17.38
C SER A 118 -4.97 11.90 -17.30
N SER A 119 -4.55 12.28 -16.10
CA SER A 119 -3.35 13.10 -15.88
C SER A 119 -2.05 12.36 -16.23
N ASN A 120 -2.07 11.04 -16.24
CA ASN A 120 -0.95 10.16 -16.57
C ASN A 120 -1.16 9.40 -17.89
N ALA A 121 -2.06 9.87 -18.77
CA ALA A 121 -2.46 9.13 -19.97
C ALA A 121 -1.27 8.83 -20.90
N SER A 122 -0.30 9.74 -21.04
CA SER A 122 0.91 9.53 -21.85
C SER A 122 1.77 8.37 -21.33
N ARG A 123 1.85 8.20 -20.00
CA ARG A 123 2.58 7.07 -19.38
C ARG A 123 1.90 5.75 -19.70
N PHE A 124 0.57 5.67 -19.53
CA PHE A 124 -0.18 4.44 -19.80
C PHE A 124 -0.32 4.12 -21.28
N ALA A 125 -0.25 5.14 -22.16
CA ALA A 125 -0.27 4.93 -23.60
C ALA A 125 0.96 4.20 -24.15
N ALA A 126 2.06 4.19 -23.39
CA ALA A 126 3.30 3.49 -23.78
C ALA A 126 3.21 1.96 -23.68
N TYR A 127 2.15 1.41 -23.08
CA TYR A 127 2.01 -0.02 -22.81
C TYR A 127 0.88 -0.65 -23.63
N ASP A 128 1.15 -1.81 -24.22
CA ASP A 128 0.16 -2.61 -24.95
C ASP A 128 -0.82 -3.35 -24.02
N THR A 129 -0.40 -3.61 -22.79
CA THR A 129 -1.20 -4.31 -21.78
C THR A 129 -0.94 -3.73 -20.40
N VAL A 130 -2.00 -3.53 -19.63
CA VAL A 130 -1.95 -3.16 -18.21
C VAL A 130 -2.57 -4.27 -17.38
N LYS A 131 -1.82 -4.85 -16.45
CA LYS A 131 -2.30 -5.92 -15.56
C LYS A 131 -2.49 -5.39 -14.16
N ILE A 132 -3.73 -5.47 -13.65
CA ILE A 132 -4.05 -5.07 -12.28
C ILE A 132 -4.13 -6.30 -11.40
N TYR A 133 -3.13 -6.46 -10.53
CA TYR A 133 -3.10 -7.51 -9.53
C TYR A 133 -3.81 -7.03 -8.27
N TYR A 134 -4.89 -7.73 -7.91
CA TYR A 134 -5.67 -7.51 -6.70
C TYR A 134 -6.08 -8.86 -6.10
N ASP A 135 -5.95 -9.03 -4.80
CA ASP A 135 -6.21 -10.29 -4.09
C ASP A 135 -7.69 -10.58 -3.84
N ASN A 136 -8.57 -9.68 -4.28
CA ASN A 136 -10.03 -9.75 -4.08
C ASN A 136 -10.48 -9.69 -2.61
N GLY A 137 -9.72 -8.99 -1.75
CA GLY A 137 -10.04 -8.83 -0.33
C GLY A 137 -11.43 -8.21 -0.08
N GLN A 138 -11.82 -7.21 -0.86
CA GLN A 138 -13.14 -6.55 -0.75
C GLN A 138 -13.88 -6.54 -2.11
N PRO A 139 -15.10 -7.13 -2.20
CA PRO A 139 -15.85 -7.18 -3.47
C PRO A 139 -16.14 -5.80 -4.10
N GLN A 140 -16.32 -4.78 -3.25
CA GLN A 140 -16.55 -3.40 -3.69
C GLN A 140 -15.37 -2.83 -4.46
N VAL A 141 -14.14 -3.17 -4.04
CA VAL A 141 -12.91 -2.71 -4.72
C VAL A 141 -12.80 -3.31 -6.10
N LYS A 142 -13.13 -4.58 -6.27
CA LYS A 142 -13.16 -5.21 -7.61
C LYS A 142 -14.13 -4.49 -8.56
N SER A 143 -15.30 -4.11 -8.06
CA SER A 143 -16.29 -3.36 -8.84
C SER A 143 -15.79 -1.95 -9.17
N LEU A 144 -15.14 -1.30 -8.21
CA LEU A 144 -14.54 0.03 -8.37
C LEU A 144 -13.42 0.02 -9.42
N LEU A 145 -12.53 -0.97 -9.37
CA LEU A 145 -11.46 -1.11 -10.35
C LEU A 145 -12.02 -1.29 -11.78
N LYS A 146 -13.06 -2.13 -11.95
CA LYS A 146 -13.72 -2.30 -13.25
C LYS A 146 -14.39 -1.03 -13.75
N ALA A 147 -14.95 -0.21 -12.86
CA ALA A 147 -15.57 1.06 -13.21
C ALA A 147 -14.55 2.16 -13.56
N ALA A 148 -13.39 2.15 -12.88
CA ALA A 148 -12.34 3.14 -13.10
C ALA A 148 -11.47 2.81 -14.32
N PHE A 149 -11.15 1.54 -14.55
CA PHE A 149 -10.28 1.08 -15.62
C PHE A 149 -11.11 0.47 -16.76
N THR A 150 -11.55 1.32 -17.67
CA THR A 150 -12.41 0.94 -18.82
C THR A 150 -11.62 0.66 -20.10
N ASP A 151 -10.31 0.88 -20.10
CA ASP A 151 -9.44 0.63 -21.25
C ASP A 151 -9.38 -0.87 -21.55
N PRO A 152 -9.61 -1.31 -22.81
CA PRO A 152 -9.59 -2.73 -23.20
C PRO A 152 -8.23 -3.42 -23.00
N ARG A 153 -7.14 -2.65 -22.88
CA ARG A 153 -5.79 -3.20 -22.58
C ARG A 153 -5.66 -3.62 -21.12
N VAL A 154 -6.60 -3.24 -20.25
CA VAL A 154 -6.54 -3.60 -18.82
C VAL A 154 -7.07 -5.00 -18.60
N THR A 155 -6.30 -5.81 -17.90
CA THR A 155 -6.64 -7.16 -17.51
C THR A 155 -6.50 -7.37 -16.02
N PHE A 156 -7.27 -8.31 -15.48
CA PHE A 156 -7.26 -8.68 -14.07
C PHE A 156 -6.87 -10.15 -13.95
N PRO A 157 -5.60 -10.47 -13.62
CA PRO A 157 -5.17 -11.85 -13.41
C PRO A 157 -6.00 -12.54 -12.33
N ALA A 158 -6.27 -13.85 -12.52
CA ALA A 158 -6.90 -14.70 -11.52
C ALA A 158 -5.87 -15.23 -10.52
N ASP A 159 -6.34 -15.76 -9.38
CA ASP A 159 -5.55 -16.49 -8.39
C ASP A 159 -4.34 -15.73 -7.84
N VAL A 160 -4.53 -14.42 -7.66
CA VAL A 160 -3.52 -13.52 -7.10
C VAL A 160 -3.50 -13.65 -5.59
N THR A 161 -2.32 -13.88 -5.00
CA THR A 161 -2.14 -13.92 -3.55
C THR A 161 -0.97 -13.04 -3.12
N PRO A 162 -1.09 -12.27 -2.02
CA PRO A 162 -0.03 -11.38 -1.54
C PRO A 162 1.30 -12.09 -1.25
N ALA A 163 1.26 -13.36 -0.83
CA ALA A 163 2.45 -14.15 -0.55
C ALA A 163 3.33 -14.43 -1.77
N ARG A 164 2.74 -14.42 -2.98
CA ARG A 164 3.48 -14.67 -4.24
C ARG A 164 4.12 -13.44 -4.84
N TYR A 165 3.71 -12.24 -4.42
CA TYR A 165 4.13 -10.99 -5.06
C TYR A 165 4.58 -9.97 -4.03
N ARG A 166 5.88 -9.71 -3.94
CA ARG A 166 6.44 -8.73 -2.98
C ARG A 166 5.86 -7.31 -3.16
N LEU A 167 5.42 -6.96 -4.36
CA LEU A 167 4.81 -5.65 -4.62
C LEU A 167 3.46 -5.43 -3.91
N PHE A 168 2.74 -6.49 -3.52
CA PHE A 168 1.59 -6.34 -2.61
C PHE A 168 2.00 -5.83 -1.24
N GLN A 169 3.11 -6.34 -0.71
CA GLN A 169 3.62 -5.90 0.58
C GLN A 169 4.09 -4.44 0.53
N VAL A 170 4.58 -3.98 -0.64
CA VAL A 170 4.88 -2.56 -0.86
C VAL A 170 3.61 -1.72 -0.92
N ALA A 171 2.54 -2.22 -1.54
CA ALA A 171 1.26 -1.51 -1.58
C ALA A 171 0.66 -1.37 -0.17
N ASP A 172 0.70 -2.43 0.65
CA ASP A 172 0.31 -2.39 2.07
C ASP A 172 1.19 -1.43 2.89
N LEU A 173 2.50 -1.42 2.65
CA LEU A 173 3.42 -0.44 3.25
C LEU A 173 3.00 0.98 2.91
N ALA A 174 2.72 1.27 1.64
CA ALA A 174 2.32 2.59 1.18
C ALA A 174 0.97 3.02 1.77
N CYS A 175 -0.04 2.14 1.82
CA CYS A 175 -1.31 2.37 2.52
C CYS A 175 -1.08 2.72 3.99
N THR A 176 -0.24 1.95 4.68
CA THR A 176 0.03 2.16 6.11
C THR A 176 0.75 3.47 6.36
N VAL A 177 1.74 3.83 5.54
CA VAL A 177 2.47 5.10 5.64
C VAL A 177 1.54 6.28 5.35
N GLU A 178 0.69 6.19 4.32
CA GLU A 178 -0.31 7.23 4.02
C GLU A 178 -1.30 7.42 5.18
N LEU A 179 -1.76 6.34 5.81
CA LEU A 179 -2.60 6.43 7.02
C LEU A 179 -1.91 7.23 8.14
N LEU A 180 -0.63 7.00 8.39
CA LEU A 180 0.13 7.74 9.40
C LEU A 180 0.30 9.22 9.03
N VAL A 181 0.48 9.52 7.74
CA VAL A 181 0.54 10.90 7.22
C VAL A 181 -0.80 11.60 7.41
N LEU A 182 -1.91 10.94 7.07
CA LEU A 182 -3.27 11.46 7.25
C LEU A 182 -3.59 11.71 8.71
N LYS A 183 -3.28 10.76 9.60
CA LYS A 183 -3.43 10.94 11.05
C LYS A 183 -2.69 12.19 11.53
N LYS A 184 -1.45 12.37 11.09
CA LYS A 184 -0.66 13.54 11.46
C LYS A 184 -1.25 14.84 10.94
N ARG A 185 -1.69 14.87 9.67
CA ARG A 185 -2.30 16.04 9.04
C ARG A 185 -3.58 16.47 9.77
N GLU A 186 -4.37 15.51 10.17
CA GLU A 186 -5.67 15.70 10.84
C GLU A 186 -5.56 15.74 12.38
N VAL A 187 -4.34 15.80 12.91
CA VAL A 187 -4.07 15.85 14.36
C VAL A 187 -4.69 14.68 15.13
N ILE A 188 -4.81 13.52 14.50
CA ILE A 188 -5.29 12.29 15.14
C ILE A 188 -4.12 11.66 15.89
N PRO A 189 -4.25 11.37 17.20
CA PRO A 189 -3.19 10.74 17.97
C PRO A 189 -2.79 9.37 17.40
N PHE A 190 -1.51 9.08 17.44
CA PHE A 190 -1.04 7.73 17.20
C PHE A 190 -1.51 6.79 18.31
N THR A 191 -1.83 5.56 17.94
CA THR A 191 -2.07 4.50 18.93
C THR A 191 -0.80 4.23 19.73
N LYS A 192 -0.94 3.57 20.89
CA LYS A 192 0.21 3.17 21.71
C LYS A 192 1.25 2.37 20.90
N SER A 193 0.79 1.45 20.06
CA SER A 193 1.68 0.64 19.21
C SER A 193 2.38 1.47 18.14
N GLU A 194 1.69 2.38 17.48
CA GLU A 194 2.28 3.29 16.50
C GLU A 194 3.33 4.22 17.15
N GLY A 195 3.05 4.74 18.35
CA GLY A 195 3.99 5.58 19.09
C GLY A 195 5.22 4.81 19.59
N LEU A 196 5.06 3.54 19.98
CA LEU A 196 6.19 2.68 20.31
C LEU A 196 7.01 2.30 19.07
N PHE A 197 6.36 2.14 17.93
CA PHE A 197 7.03 1.78 16.68
C PHE A 197 7.75 2.99 16.06
N PHE A 198 7.14 4.16 16.10
CA PHE A 198 7.69 5.43 15.63
C PHE A 198 7.77 6.43 16.79
N PRO A 199 8.84 6.39 17.60
CA PRO A 199 8.96 7.22 18.81
C PRO A 199 9.06 8.70 18.50
N SER A 200 9.37 9.07 17.25
CA SER A 200 9.51 10.45 16.81
C SER A 200 8.81 10.66 15.46
N LEU A 201 7.91 11.64 15.40
CA LEU A 201 7.30 12.09 14.14
C LEU A 201 8.34 12.66 13.17
N ARG A 202 9.44 13.23 13.70
CA ARG A 202 10.55 13.72 12.89
C ARG A 202 11.24 12.56 12.17
N ASP A 203 11.48 11.45 12.88
CA ASP A 203 12.14 10.27 12.31
C ASP A 203 11.25 9.56 11.30
N LEU A 204 9.96 9.41 11.59
CA LEU A 204 8.98 8.91 10.61
C LEU A 204 9.03 9.75 9.32
N LYS A 205 8.96 11.09 9.44
CA LYS A 205 9.02 11.99 8.28
C LYS A 205 10.33 11.87 7.52
N LYS A 206 11.47 11.86 8.23
CA LYS A 206 12.81 11.86 7.62
C LYS A 206 13.15 10.51 6.99
N ASN A 207 12.87 9.42 7.70
CA ASN A 207 13.40 8.09 7.37
C ASN A 207 12.39 7.22 6.60
N VAL A 208 11.11 7.58 6.56
CA VAL A 208 10.07 6.81 5.89
C VAL A 208 9.33 7.65 4.85
N VAL A 209 8.61 8.69 5.29
CA VAL A 209 7.71 9.44 4.40
C VAL A 209 8.48 10.13 3.27
N ARG A 210 9.54 10.89 3.58
CA ARG A 210 10.32 11.59 2.56
C ARG A 210 11.02 10.66 1.56
N PRO A 211 11.69 9.56 1.99
CA PRO A 211 12.24 8.61 1.04
C PRO A 211 11.16 8.02 0.14
N LEU A 212 10.07 7.49 0.72
CA LEU A 212 9.00 6.83 -0.04
C LEU A 212 8.34 7.79 -1.05
N SER A 213 8.14 9.06 -0.67
CA SER A 213 7.53 10.06 -1.56
C SER A 213 8.35 10.38 -2.82
N ARG A 214 9.60 9.96 -2.93
CA ARG A 214 10.41 10.13 -4.15
C ARG A 214 9.94 9.22 -5.29
N ASN A 215 9.35 8.09 -4.95
CA ASN A 215 8.81 7.12 -5.91
C ASN A 215 7.30 7.33 -6.12
N ARG A 216 6.70 8.37 -5.52
CA ARG A 216 5.29 8.71 -5.70
C ARG A 216 5.07 9.52 -6.97
N ILE A 217 4.05 9.16 -7.75
CA ILE A 217 3.60 9.86 -8.97
C ILE A 217 2.23 10.47 -8.80
#